data_21c470d8212c2de99fdab64a9b7e9d3c
#
_entry.id   21c470d8212c2de99fdab64a9b7e9d3c
#
_cell.length_a   1.000
_cell.length_b   1.000
_cell.length_c   1.000
_cell.angle_alpha   90.00
_cell.angle_beta   90.00
_cell.angle_gamma   90.00
#
_symmetry.space_group_name_H-M   'P 1'
#
loop_
_entity.id
_entity.type
_entity.pdbx_description
1 polymer ?
#
loop_
_entity_poly.entity_id
_entity_poly.type
_entity_poly.pdbx_seq_one_letter_code
_entity_poly.pdbx_strand_id
1 'polypeptide(L)'
;MCLTCQIINEGIIPPGGIVYKDELIILHHCLDINIAGYFILSPIRHVESIEQLNQNELFQLAQISKRITEFLICESDIDRVYILSLGEETSHFHFHLFPRYNWMLKFPDENIRINRKIDGAKLFSFIRNRYKTDKQEQHESKILAMTTHIREKIMTSSE
;
A
#
# COMPACT_ATOMS: atom_id res chain seq x y z
N MET A 1 1.99 15.87 -14.70
CA MET A 1 1.77 16.25 -13.26
C MET A 1 1.82 14.97 -12.43
N CYS A 2 2.59 14.97 -11.33
CA CYS A 2 2.78 13.78 -10.49
C CYS A 2 1.47 13.36 -9.81
N LEU A 3 1.13 12.07 -9.89
CA LEU A 3 -0.09 11.49 -9.32
C LEU A 3 -0.16 11.69 -7.80
N THR A 4 0.92 11.40 -7.09
CA THR A 4 1.01 11.59 -5.63
C THR A 4 0.81 13.06 -5.24
N CYS A 5 1.41 14.00 -5.98
CA CYS A 5 1.18 15.43 -5.74
C CYS A 5 -0.29 15.84 -5.95
N GLN A 6 -0.99 15.22 -6.89
CA GLN A 6 -2.43 15.48 -7.08
C GLN A 6 -3.26 14.97 -5.91
N ILE A 7 -2.91 13.81 -5.34
CA ILE A 7 -3.57 13.28 -4.14
C ILE A 7 -3.30 14.19 -2.93
N ILE A 8 -2.04 14.60 -2.74
CA ILE A 8 -1.64 15.49 -1.65
C ILE A 8 -2.42 16.81 -1.66
N ASN A 9 -2.66 17.35 -2.87
CA ASN A 9 -3.39 18.60 -3.11
C ASN A 9 -4.90 18.40 -3.32
N GLU A 10 -5.43 17.23 -2.97
CA GLU A 10 -6.85 16.88 -3.03
C GLU A 10 -7.49 16.94 -4.44
N GLY A 11 -6.67 16.93 -5.50
CA GLY A 11 -7.13 16.85 -6.88
C GLY A 11 -7.60 15.45 -7.27
N ILE A 12 -7.18 14.41 -6.55
CA ILE A 12 -7.60 13.02 -6.70
C ILE A 12 -7.88 12.44 -5.32
N ILE A 13 -9.05 11.82 -5.19
CA ILE A 13 -9.45 11.15 -3.94
C ILE A 13 -9.22 9.65 -4.11
N PRO A 14 -8.31 9.03 -3.31
CA PRO A 14 -8.09 7.59 -3.36
C PRO A 14 -9.29 6.82 -2.79
N PRO A 15 -9.45 5.52 -3.16
CA PRO A 15 -10.47 4.66 -2.60
C PRO A 15 -10.43 4.66 -1.06
N GLY A 16 -11.57 4.95 -0.42
CA GLY A 16 -11.67 5.11 1.03
C GLY A 16 -11.06 6.40 1.60
N GLY A 17 -10.56 7.31 0.75
CA GLY A 17 -9.95 8.59 1.15
C GLY A 17 -8.53 8.45 1.69
N ILE A 18 -8.04 9.52 2.33
CA ILE A 18 -6.73 9.54 2.99
C ILE A 18 -6.81 8.74 4.29
N VAL A 19 -5.88 7.80 4.49
CA VAL A 19 -5.79 6.98 5.71
C VAL A 19 -5.06 7.71 6.83
N TYR A 20 -3.93 8.33 6.49
CA TYR A 20 -3.12 9.14 7.39
C TYR A 20 -2.41 10.24 6.60
N LYS A 21 -2.30 11.41 7.20
CA LYS A 21 -1.53 12.53 6.65
C LYS A 21 -1.04 13.39 7.79
N ASP A 22 0.24 13.74 7.77
CA ASP A 22 0.86 14.74 8.62
C ASP A 22 1.67 15.75 7.77
N GLU A 23 2.58 16.48 8.38
CA GLU A 23 3.44 17.44 7.67
C GLU A 23 4.50 16.78 6.79
N LEU A 24 4.85 15.52 7.04
CA LEU A 24 5.96 14.80 6.40
C LEU A 24 5.51 13.75 5.41
N ILE A 25 4.42 13.02 5.70
CA ILE A 25 4.02 11.84 4.93
C ILE A 25 2.51 11.76 4.70
N ILE A 26 2.13 10.97 3.70
CA ILE A 26 0.75 10.62 3.39
C ILE A 26 0.63 9.12 3.17
N LEU A 27 -0.45 8.53 3.69
CA LEU A 27 -0.85 7.14 3.48
C LEU A 27 -2.24 7.09 2.87
N HIS A 28 -2.39 6.35 1.77
CA HIS A 28 -3.67 6.15 1.11
C HIS A 28 -3.75 4.77 0.46
N HIS A 29 -4.94 4.31 0.08
CA HIS A 29 -5.11 3.07 -0.68
C HIS A 29 -4.56 3.23 -2.10
N CYS A 30 -4.03 2.15 -2.68
CA CYS A 30 -3.62 2.10 -4.09
C CYS A 30 -4.80 2.43 -5.00
N LEU A 31 -4.57 3.26 -6.03
CA LEU A 31 -5.65 3.79 -6.86
C LEU A 31 -6.24 2.78 -7.84
N ASP A 32 -5.40 1.93 -8.40
CA ASP A 32 -5.70 1.12 -9.57
C ASP A 32 -5.81 -0.39 -9.28
N ILE A 33 -5.55 -0.80 -8.03
CA ILE A 33 -5.57 -2.21 -7.63
C ILE A 33 -6.56 -2.41 -6.47
N ASN A 34 -7.62 -3.16 -6.72
CA ASN A 34 -8.72 -3.36 -5.77
C ASN A 34 -8.44 -4.52 -4.78
N ILE A 35 -7.34 -4.42 -4.05
CA ILE A 35 -6.98 -5.33 -2.94
C ILE A 35 -7.04 -4.54 -1.64
N ALA A 36 -7.99 -4.88 -0.76
CA ALA A 36 -8.13 -4.21 0.54
C ALA A 36 -6.82 -4.26 1.34
N GLY A 37 -6.44 -3.14 1.95
CA GLY A 37 -5.19 -3.03 2.71
C GLY A 37 -3.93 -2.85 1.85
N TYR A 38 -4.06 -2.71 0.53
CA TYR A 38 -2.94 -2.34 -0.33
C TYR A 38 -2.74 -0.82 -0.27
N PHE A 39 -1.79 -0.39 0.53
CA PHE A 39 -1.52 1.03 0.77
C PHE A 39 -0.28 1.52 0.05
N ILE A 40 -0.31 2.81 -0.26
CA ILE A 40 0.82 3.61 -0.76
C ILE A 40 1.18 4.62 0.33
N LEU A 41 2.44 4.63 0.71
CA LEU A 41 3.01 5.53 1.71
C LEU A 41 4.09 6.38 1.06
N SER A 42 3.93 7.71 1.09
CA SER A 42 4.80 8.65 0.39
C SER A 42 5.18 9.84 1.29
N PRO A 43 6.33 10.50 1.07
CA PRO A 43 6.57 11.81 1.65
C PRO A 43 5.62 12.85 1.03
N ILE A 44 5.33 13.93 1.77
CA ILE A 44 4.58 15.08 1.26
C ILE A 44 5.41 15.85 0.23
N ARG A 45 6.70 16.01 0.53
CA ARG A 45 7.64 16.68 -0.38
C ARG A 45 7.91 15.80 -1.61
N HIS A 46 7.83 16.39 -2.80
CA HIS A 46 8.15 15.66 -4.03
C HIS A 46 9.66 15.36 -4.07
N VAL A 47 9.99 14.10 -3.88
CA VAL A 47 11.31 13.52 -4.06
C VAL A 47 11.18 12.26 -4.89
N GLU A 48 12.21 11.86 -5.61
CA GLU A 48 12.13 10.74 -6.56
C GLU A 48 12.84 9.48 -6.07
N SER A 49 13.66 9.62 -5.02
CA SER A 49 14.46 8.51 -4.51
C SER A 49 14.78 8.66 -3.03
N ILE A 50 15.15 7.55 -2.40
CA ILE A 50 15.34 7.46 -0.95
C ILE A 50 16.47 8.36 -0.43
N GLU A 51 17.54 8.58 -1.21
CA GLU A 51 18.66 9.43 -0.80
C GLU A 51 18.31 10.92 -0.74
N GLN A 52 17.18 11.32 -1.32
CA GLN A 52 16.68 12.69 -1.25
C GLN A 52 15.84 12.97 -0.02
N LEU A 53 15.47 11.92 0.73
CA LEU A 53 14.74 12.04 1.98
C LEU A 53 15.62 12.64 3.07
N ASN A 54 15.05 13.51 3.90
CA ASN A 54 15.69 13.90 5.13
C ASN A 54 15.45 12.86 6.24
N GLN A 55 16.17 12.98 7.36
CA GLN A 55 16.10 12.02 8.45
C GLN A 55 14.71 11.90 9.07
N ASN A 56 13.97 13.01 9.19
CA ASN A 56 12.63 13.01 9.78
C ASN A 56 11.63 12.29 8.86
N GLU A 57 11.69 12.55 7.54
CA GLU A 57 10.87 11.86 6.55
C GLU A 57 11.15 10.35 6.56
N LEU A 58 12.43 9.95 6.55
CA LEU A 58 12.83 8.55 6.58
C LEU A 58 12.36 7.85 7.87
N PHE A 59 12.52 8.51 9.01
CA PHE A 59 12.06 7.99 10.30
C PHE A 59 10.53 7.81 10.32
N GLN A 60 9.79 8.80 9.86
CA GLN A 60 8.32 8.76 9.83
C GLN A 60 7.80 7.69 8.88
N LEU A 61 8.40 7.55 7.68
CA LEU A 61 8.08 6.48 6.73
C LEU A 61 8.31 5.09 7.38
N ALA A 62 9.43 4.91 8.07
CA ALA A 62 9.73 3.64 8.75
C ALA A 62 8.74 3.34 9.89
N GLN A 63 8.42 4.34 10.72
CA GLN A 63 7.46 4.19 11.81
C GLN A 63 6.08 3.80 11.31
N ILE A 64 5.55 4.51 10.32
CA ILE A 64 4.21 4.24 9.79
C ILE A 64 4.20 2.91 9.04
N SER A 65 5.25 2.58 8.27
CA SER A 65 5.37 1.25 7.64
C SER A 65 5.27 0.12 8.67
N LYS A 66 5.98 0.25 9.80
CA LYS A 66 5.92 -0.73 10.90
C LYS A 66 4.52 -0.85 11.46
N ARG A 67 3.88 0.27 11.81
CA ARG A 67 2.52 0.28 12.41
C ARG A 67 1.48 -0.33 11.46
N ILE A 68 1.50 0.06 10.18
CA ILE A 68 0.57 -0.49 9.18
C ILE A 68 0.79 -1.98 8.99
N THR A 69 2.04 -2.44 8.95
CA THR A 69 2.36 -3.86 8.86
C THR A 69 1.82 -4.63 10.07
N GLU A 70 1.98 -4.12 11.29
CA GLU A 70 1.43 -4.72 12.51
C GLU A 70 -0.10 -4.81 12.46
N PHE A 71 -0.78 -3.75 12.02
CA PHE A 71 -2.24 -3.75 11.89
C PHE A 71 -2.74 -4.75 10.84
N LEU A 72 -2.09 -4.79 9.67
CA LEU A 72 -2.48 -5.70 8.59
C LEU A 72 -2.24 -7.17 8.96
N ILE A 73 -1.14 -7.50 9.64
CA ILE A 73 -0.85 -8.87 10.09
C ILE A 73 -1.84 -9.36 11.16
N CYS A 74 -2.48 -8.46 11.90
CA CYS A 74 -3.55 -8.82 12.82
C CYS A 74 -4.86 -9.26 12.11
N GLU A 75 -5.00 -8.97 10.81
CA GLU A 75 -6.15 -9.45 10.03
C GLU A 75 -6.01 -10.95 9.72
N SER A 76 -7.08 -11.70 9.94
CA SER A 76 -7.05 -13.18 9.98
C SER A 76 -6.60 -13.85 8.67
N ASP A 77 -6.67 -13.18 7.54
CA ASP A 77 -6.34 -13.74 6.22
C ASP A 77 -5.05 -13.17 5.60
N ILE A 78 -4.35 -12.28 6.33
CA ILE A 78 -3.07 -11.68 5.89
C ILE A 78 -1.93 -12.30 6.70
N ASP A 79 -1.01 -13.00 6.04
CA ASP A 79 0.12 -13.64 6.70
C ASP A 79 1.46 -12.92 6.47
N ARG A 80 1.49 -11.95 5.56
CA ARG A 80 2.70 -11.17 5.24
C ARG A 80 2.35 -9.84 4.57
N VAL A 81 3.18 -8.83 4.80
CA VAL A 81 3.15 -7.58 4.04
C VAL A 81 4.46 -7.43 3.29
N TYR A 82 4.38 -7.20 1.97
CA TYR A 82 5.53 -6.84 1.16
C TYR A 82 5.69 -5.33 1.15
N ILE A 83 6.91 -4.86 1.41
CA ILE A 83 7.28 -3.46 1.30
C ILE A 83 8.21 -3.32 0.10
N LEU A 84 7.81 -2.53 -0.90
CA LEU A 84 8.55 -2.33 -2.15
C LEU A 84 8.56 -0.85 -2.51
N SER A 85 9.61 -0.43 -3.20
CA SER A 85 9.67 0.87 -3.89
C SER A 85 10.21 0.61 -5.28
N LEU A 86 9.45 0.94 -6.32
CA LEU A 86 9.79 0.64 -7.71
C LEU A 86 10.03 1.92 -8.54
N GLY A 87 9.17 2.94 -8.40
CA GLY A 87 9.36 4.24 -9.05
C GLY A 87 9.07 4.29 -10.56
N GLU A 88 8.56 3.21 -11.18
CA GLU A 88 8.40 3.13 -12.64
C GLU A 88 7.13 3.84 -13.16
N GLU A 89 6.00 3.73 -12.46
CA GLU A 89 4.74 4.36 -12.89
C GLU A 89 4.63 5.82 -12.45
N THR A 90 5.27 6.18 -11.36
CA THR A 90 5.41 7.55 -10.87
C THR A 90 6.76 7.75 -10.21
N SER A 91 7.45 8.84 -10.55
CA SER A 91 8.77 9.16 -10.00
C SER A 91 8.71 9.59 -8.54
N HIS A 92 7.58 10.11 -8.03
CA HIS A 92 7.45 10.47 -6.63
C HIS A 92 7.72 9.27 -5.74
N PHE A 93 8.72 9.36 -4.87
CA PHE A 93 9.13 8.26 -4.00
C PHE A 93 7.96 7.76 -3.15
N HIS A 94 7.77 6.46 -3.14
CA HIS A 94 6.72 5.82 -2.35
C HIS A 94 7.06 4.38 -2.00
N PHE A 95 6.51 3.92 -0.89
CA PHE A 95 6.44 2.51 -0.55
C PHE A 95 5.08 1.94 -0.93
N HIS A 96 5.10 0.77 -1.55
CA HIS A 96 3.97 -0.13 -1.63
C HIS A 96 3.94 -0.98 -0.36
N LEU A 97 2.86 -0.93 0.40
CA LEU A 97 2.59 -1.82 1.52
C LEU A 97 1.53 -2.82 1.04
N PHE A 98 2.00 -3.94 0.49
CA PHE A 98 1.14 -4.91 -0.19
C PHE A 98 0.83 -6.09 0.72
N PRO A 99 -0.46 -6.32 1.10
CA PRO A 99 -0.87 -7.44 1.93
C PRO A 99 -0.86 -8.73 1.12
N ARG A 100 -0.16 -9.75 1.59
CA ARG A 100 -0.27 -11.11 1.05
C ARG A 100 -1.37 -11.86 1.79
N TYR A 101 -2.49 -12.04 1.13
CA TYR A 101 -3.60 -12.84 1.63
C TYR A 101 -3.35 -14.34 1.41
N ASN A 102 -3.83 -15.20 2.30
CA ASN A 102 -3.71 -16.64 2.20
C ASN A 102 -4.34 -17.21 0.92
N TRP A 103 -5.45 -16.62 0.45
CA TRP A 103 -6.08 -17.04 -0.80
C TRP A 103 -5.19 -16.83 -2.03
N MET A 104 -4.24 -15.88 -2.01
CA MET A 104 -3.30 -15.65 -3.12
C MET A 104 -2.36 -16.84 -3.34
N LEU A 105 -2.12 -17.64 -2.31
CA LEU A 105 -1.25 -18.82 -2.39
C LEU A 105 -1.91 -20.01 -3.10
N LYS A 106 -3.20 -19.90 -3.41
CA LYS A 106 -3.98 -20.92 -4.14
C LYS A 106 -3.91 -20.79 -5.66
N PHE A 107 -3.28 -19.73 -6.18
CA PHE A 107 -3.05 -19.60 -7.62
C PHE A 107 -2.06 -20.64 -8.12
N PRO A 108 -2.15 -21.01 -9.44
CA PRO A 108 -1.25 -21.97 -10.06
C PRO A 108 0.22 -21.63 -9.85
N ASP A 109 1.04 -22.64 -9.64
CA ASP A 109 2.46 -22.52 -9.30
C ASP A 109 3.26 -21.69 -10.30
N GLU A 110 2.99 -21.85 -11.59
CA GLU A 110 3.64 -21.09 -12.67
C GLU A 110 3.46 -19.57 -12.52
N ASN A 111 2.42 -19.12 -11.81
CA ASN A 111 2.13 -17.70 -11.64
C ASN A 111 2.79 -17.07 -10.41
N ILE A 112 3.09 -17.86 -9.39
CA ILE A 112 3.49 -17.33 -8.07
C ILE A 112 4.71 -18.00 -7.47
N ARG A 113 5.27 -19.07 -8.09
CA ARG A 113 6.39 -19.83 -7.55
C ARG A 113 7.57 -19.94 -8.52
N ILE A 114 8.75 -20.13 -7.94
CA ILE A 114 9.97 -20.56 -8.61
C ILE A 114 10.53 -21.72 -7.79
N ASN A 115 10.84 -22.86 -8.44
CA ASN A 115 11.32 -24.07 -7.77
C ASN A 115 10.45 -24.49 -6.57
N ARG A 116 9.13 -24.47 -6.73
CA ARG A 116 8.11 -24.80 -5.72
C ARG A 116 8.05 -23.85 -4.50
N LYS A 117 8.86 -22.80 -4.47
CA LYS A 117 8.83 -21.76 -3.40
C LYS A 117 8.10 -20.54 -3.90
N ILE A 118 7.35 -19.88 -3.00
CA ILE A 118 6.73 -18.59 -3.30
C ILE A 118 7.82 -17.59 -3.68
N ASP A 119 7.66 -16.99 -4.86
CA ASP A 119 8.42 -15.84 -5.30
C ASP A 119 7.56 -14.59 -5.09
N GLY A 120 7.98 -13.73 -4.15
CA GLY A 120 7.20 -12.55 -3.76
C GLY A 120 7.05 -11.53 -4.88
N ALA A 121 8.08 -11.34 -5.71
CA ALA A 121 8.04 -10.42 -6.83
C ALA A 121 7.08 -10.91 -7.92
N LYS A 122 7.15 -12.22 -8.22
CA LYS A 122 6.26 -12.87 -9.18
C LYS A 122 4.80 -12.83 -8.74
N LEU A 123 4.53 -13.14 -7.46
CA LEU A 123 3.20 -13.05 -6.87
C LEU A 123 2.67 -11.61 -6.94
N PHE A 124 3.45 -10.64 -6.51
CA PHE A 124 3.09 -9.22 -6.54
C PHE A 124 2.72 -8.76 -7.97
N SER A 125 3.58 -9.06 -8.95
CA SER A 125 3.34 -8.72 -10.36
C SER A 125 2.08 -9.41 -10.91
N PHE A 126 1.90 -10.70 -10.62
CA PHE A 126 0.73 -11.45 -11.06
C PHE A 126 -0.58 -10.88 -10.49
N ILE A 127 -0.62 -10.60 -9.20
CA ILE A 127 -1.81 -10.03 -8.55
C ILE A 127 -2.12 -8.63 -9.09
N ARG A 128 -1.11 -7.77 -9.24
CA ARG A 128 -1.33 -6.43 -9.82
C ARG A 128 -1.93 -6.52 -11.21
N ASN A 129 -1.37 -7.33 -12.09
CA ASN A 129 -1.87 -7.46 -13.46
C ASN A 129 -3.31 -8.00 -13.50
N ARG A 130 -3.63 -8.94 -12.63
CA ARG A 130 -4.95 -9.56 -12.59
C ARG A 130 -6.04 -8.62 -12.05
N TYR A 131 -5.72 -7.81 -11.04
CA TYR A 131 -6.69 -6.97 -10.33
C TYR A 131 -6.66 -5.48 -10.73
N LYS A 132 -5.86 -5.11 -11.72
CA LYS A 132 -5.75 -3.73 -12.22
C LYS A 132 -7.08 -3.22 -12.84
N THR A 133 -7.87 -4.10 -13.40
CA THR A 133 -9.11 -3.76 -14.11
C THR A 133 -10.37 -4.27 -13.43
N ASP A 134 -10.23 -4.96 -12.31
CA ASP A 134 -11.36 -5.59 -11.60
C ASP A 134 -12.07 -4.56 -10.71
N LYS A 135 -13.15 -3.98 -11.24
CA LYS A 135 -13.99 -2.98 -10.56
C LYS A 135 -15.26 -3.60 -9.94
N GLN A 136 -15.13 -4.72 -9.24
CA GLN A 136 -16.28 -5.31 -8.57
C GLN A 136 -16.68 -4.50 -7.32
N GLU A 137 -17.96 -4.17 -7.17
CA GLU A 137 -18.52 -3.43 -6.02
C GLU A 137 -18.17 -4.07 -4.66
N GLN A 138 -18.07 -5.40 -4.62
CA GLN A 138 -17.67 -6.13 -3.42
C GLN A 138 -16.23 -5.78 -2.95
N HIS A 139 -15.36 -5.39 -3.87
CA HIS A 139 -14.00 -4.97 -3.54
C HIS A 139 -13.98 -3.57 -2.95
N GLU A 140 -14.83 -2.67 -3.44
CA GLU A 140 -14.92 -1.30 -2.93
C GLU A 140 -15.37 -1.26 -1.46
N SER A 141 -16.38 -2.06 -1.09
CA SER A 141 -16.85 -2.15 0.29
C SER A 141 -15.78 -2.68 1.26
N LYS A 142 -14.98 -3.67 0.84
CA LYS A 142 -13.86 -4.20 1.62
C LYS A 142 -12.72 -3.19 1.75
N ILE A 143 -12.43 -2.45 0.69
CA ILE A 143 -11.42 -1.37 0.71
C ILE A 143 -11.84 -0.28 1.70
N LEU A 144 -13.10 0.17 1.62
CA LEU A 144 -13.62 1.18 2.53
C LEU A 144 -13.58 0.72 3.99
N ALA A 145 -14.02 -0.51 4.28
CA ALA A 145 -13.99 -1.08 5.62
C ALA A 145 -12.56 -1.15 6.16
N MET A 146 -11.61 -1.68 5.38
CA MET A 146 -10.20 -1.78 5.78
C MET A 146 -9.57 -0.39 5.98
N THR A 147 -9.82 0.54 5.07
CA THR A 147 -9.30 1.90 5.14
C THR A 147 -9.80 2.63 6.40
N THR A 148 -11.09 2.50 6.71
CA THR A 148 -11.70 3.07 7.92
C THR A 148 -11.10 2.45 9.18
N HIS A 149 -11.01 1.13 9.22
CA HIS A 149 -10.45 0.40 10.37
C HIS A 149 -8.98 0.79 10.66
N ILE A 150 -8.14 0.85 9.63
CA ILE A 150 -6.73 1.26 9.79
C ILE A 150 -6.63 2.73 10.23
N ARG A 151 -7.45 3.62 9.67
CA ARG A 151 -7.50 5.03 10.08
C ARG A 151 -7.80 5.17 11.57
N GLU A 152 -8.81 4.46 12.07
CA GLU A 152 -9.18 4.48 13.48
C GLU A 152 -8.03 3.97 14.38
N LYS A 153 -7.40 2.84 13.99
CA LYS A 153 -6.25 2.27 14.72
C LYS A 153 -5.05 3.23 14.80
N ILE A 154 -4.74 3.93 13.70
CA ILE A 154 -3.64 4.91 13.72
C ILE A 154 -3.94 6.05 14.68
N MET A 155 -5.17 6.56 14.71
CA MET A 155 -5.57 7.67 15.57
C MET A 155 -5.53 7.29 17.07
N THR A 156 -5.99 6.09 17.41
CA THR A 156 -6.06 5.64 18.81
C THR A 156 -4.72 5.20 19.40
N SER A 157 -3.74 4.87 18.56
CA SER A 157 -2.41 4.42 19.02
C SER A 157 -1.38 5.57 19.12
N SER A 158 -1.81 6.82 19.06
CA SER A 158 -0.93 8.01 19.15
C SER A 158 -0.75 8.51 20.59
N GLU A 159 -1.20 7.74 21.58
CA GLU A 159 -0.93 7.90 23.02
C GLU A 159 0.14 6.89 23.45
#